data_3ce3ec532cf55e292d9b89b9e957bfa5
#
_entry.id   3ce3ec532cf55e292d9b89b9e957bfa5
#
_cell.length_a   1.000
_cell.length_b   1.000
_cell.length_c   1.000
_cell.angle_alpha   90.00
_cell.angle_beta   90.00
_cell.angle_gamma   90.00
#
_symmetry.space_group_name_H-M   'P 1'
#
loop_
_entity.id
_entity.type
_entity.pdbx_description
1 polymer ?
#
loop_
_entity_poly.entity_id
_entity_poly.type
_entity_poly.pdbx_seq_one_letter_code
_entity_poly.pdbx_strand_id
1 'polypeptide(L)'
;MALAYIGLGSNLSDNVDGHIVAPRAQLNKALDSLSLHRHTSLVTVSSFYQTPPIGPGEQADYINAAAKLETKLTPLQLLDYLQSIEQQQGRVRTIRWGARTLDLDILLYN
;
A
#
# COMPACT_ATOMS: atom_id res chain seq x y z
N MET A 1 -6.08 -18.65 -12.15
CA MET A 1 -5.52 -17.49 -11.47
C MET A 1 -6.24 -16.23 -11.90
N ALA A 2 -6.43 -15.34 -10.98
CA ALA A 2 -7.01 -14.03 -11.26
C ALA A 2 -5.91 -12.99 -11.44
N LEU A 3 -6.25 -11.92 -12.17
CA LEU A 3 -5.44 -10.72 -12.24
C LEU A 3 -6.05 -9.68 -11.31
N ALA A 4 -5.23 -9.06 -10.49
CA ALA A 4 -5.66 -7.99 -9.59
C ALA A 4 -4.78 -6.76 -9.78
N TYR A 5 -5.39 -5.59 -9.72
CA TYR A 5 -4.68 -4.32 -9.77
C TYR A 5 -4.82 -3.64 -8.41
N ILE A 6 -3.70 -3.26 -7.85
CA ILE A 6 -3.62 -2.72 -6.49
C ILE A 6 -3.09 -1.30 -6.56
N GLY A 7 -3.79 -0.38 -5.90
CA GLY A 7 -3.28 0.97 -5.64
C GLY A 7 -2.50 0.99 -4.33
N LEU A 8 -1.34 1.65 -4.34
CA LEU A 8 -0.51 1.86 -3.16
C LEU A 8 -0.32 3.35 -2.95
N GLY A 9 -0.39 3.78 -1.70
CA GLY A 9 -0.17 5.18 -1.36
C GLY A 9 0.38 5.35 0.05
N SER A 10 1.17 6.38 0.24
CA SER A 10 1.71 6.74 1.55
C SER A 10 2.06 8.23 1.57
N ASN A 11 1.76 8.91 2.67
CA ASN A 11 2.21 10.29 2.88
C ASN A 11 2.69 10.54 4.32
N LEU A 12 2.86 9.50 5.11
CA LEU A 12 3.30 9.61 6.50
C LEU A 12 4.46 8.66 6.74
N SER A 13 5.56 9.20 7.24
CA SER A 13 6.69 8.39 7.67
C SER A 13 6.36 7.62 8.94
N ASP A 14 6.91 6.41 9.07
CA ASP A 14 6.83 5.63 10.29
C ASP A 14 8.20 5.64 10.99
N ASN A 15 8.19 5.40 12.31
CA ASN A 15 9.41 5.28 13.10
C ASN A 15 9.50 3.83 13.59
N VAL A 16 10.45 3.08 13.06
CA VAL A 16 10.65 1.68 13.38
C VAL A 16 12.03 1.53 14.04
N ASP A 17 12.04 1.21 15.33
CA ASP A 17 13.27 1.02 16.11
C ASP A 17 14.27 2.18 15.98
N GLY A 18 13.76 3.42 16.01
CA GLY A 18 14.58 4.62 15.89
C GLY A 18 14.92 5.01 14.43
N HIS A 19 14.45 4.23 13.45
CA HIS A 19 14.66 4.52 12.03
C HIS A 19 13.39 5.08 11.39
N ILE A 20 13.54 6.14 10.61
CA ILE A 20 12.45 6.75 9.85
C ILE A 20 12.26 5.97 8.56
N VAL A 21 11.04 5.48 8.33
CA VAL A 21 10.66 4.80 7.08
C VAL A 21 9.78 5.76 6.29
N ALA A 22 10.35 6.37 5.26
CA ALA A 22 9.69 7.36 4.44
C ALA A 22 8.61 6.73 3.53
N PRO A 23 7.67 7.53 2.97
CA PRO A 23 6.61 7.01 2.11
C PRO A 23 7.08 6.12 0.97
N ARG A 24 8.13 6.50 0.26
CA ARG A 24 8.67 5.68 -0.82
C ARG A 24 9.14 4.30 -0.32
N ALA A 25 9.78 4.25 0.83
CA ALA A 25 10.20 3.00 1.45
C ALA A 25 9.00 2.18 1.94
N GLN A 26 7.92 2.83 2.39
CA GLN A 26 6.69 2.14 2.75
C GLN A 26 6.10 1.39 1.55
N LEU A 27 6.08 2.02 0.38
CA LEU A 27 5.60 1.37 -0.84
C LEU A 27 6.50 0.20 -1.23
N ASN A 28 7.81 0.36 -1.16
CA ASN A 28 8.75 -0.73 -1.48
C ASN A 28 8.59 -1.94 -0.55
N LYS A 29 8.39 -1.70 0.74
CA LYS A 29 8.12 -2.78 1.71
C LYS A 29 6.83 -3.52 1.38
N ALA A 30 5.77 -2.79 1.01
CA ALA A 30 4.50 -3.39 0.63
C ALA A 30 4.64 -4.25 -0.64
N LEU A 31 5.39 -3.77 -1.63
CA LEU A 31 5.65 -4.53 -2.85
C LEU A 31 6.43 -5.81 -2.55
N ASP A 32 7.41 -5.75 -1.66
CA ASP A 32 8.14 -6.95 -1.22
C ASP A 32 7.20 -7.96 -0.56
N SER A 33 6.30 -7.50 0.32
CA SER A 33 5.31 -8.38 0.96
C SER A 33 4.39 -9.03 -0.06
N LEU A 34 3.95 -8.28 -1.08
CA LEU A 34 3.09 -8.81 -2.14
C LEU A 34 3.82 -9.89 -2.96
N SER A 35 5.12 -9.70 -3.22
CA SER A 35 5.90 -10.65 -4.00
C SER A 35 6.29 -11.91 -3.21
N LEU A 36 6.24 -11.86 -1.88
CA LEU A 36 6.61 -12.99 -1.02
C LEU A 36 5.44 -13.93 -0.71
N HIS A 37 4.21 -13.53 -1.00
CA HIS A 37 3.05 -14.38 -0.71
C HIS A 37 3.02 -15.59 -1.64
N ARG A 38 2.86 -16.79 -1.05
CA ARG A 38 2.95 -18.07 -1.80
C ARG A 38 1.88 -18.23 -2.90
N HIS A 39 0.76 -17.53 -2.78
CA HIS A 39 -0.36 -17.63 -3.73
C HIS A 39 -0.51 -16.39 -4.61
N THR A 40 0.48 -15.51 -4.60
CA THR A 40 0.43 -14.24 -5.32
C THR A 40 1.78 -13.94 -5.94
N SER A 41 1.76 -13.51 -7.19
CA SER A 41 2.97 -13.09 -7.91
C SER A 41 2.81 -11.65 -8.37
N LEU A 42 3.83 -10.84 -8.12
CA LEU A 42 3.89 -9.48 -8.61
C LEU A 42 4.30 -9.51 -10.09
N VAL A 43 3.42 -9.02 -10.97
CA VAL A 43 3.65 -9.06 -12.42
C VAL A 43 4.38 -7.81 -12.89
N THR A 44 3.89 -6.65 -12.51
CA THR A 44 4.50 -5.37 -12.87
C THR A 44 4.07 -4.28 -11.89
N VAL A 45 4.86 -3.22 -11.83
CA VAL A 45 4.62 -2.07 -10.97
C VAL A 45 4.79 -0.81 -11.81
N SER A 46 3.89 0.16 -11.63
CA SER A 46 4.04 1.48 -12.24
C SER A 46 5.25 2.22 -11.67
N SER A 47 5.67 3.30 -12.32
CA SER A 47 6.54 4.26 -11.66
C SER A 47 5.82 4.85 -10.45
N PHE A 48 6.59 5.33 -9.47
CA PHE A 48 6.03 6.07 -8.34
C PHE A 48 5.73 7.49 -8.78
N TYR A 49 4.60 8.03 -8.33
CA TYR A 49 4.20 9.39 -8.67
C TYR A 49 3.63 10.09 -7.44
N GLN A 50 3.68 11.41 -7.46
CA GLN A 50 3.31 12.25 -6.33
C GLN A 50 1.96 12.91 -6.61
N THR A 51 1.08 12.92 -5.60
CA THR A 51 -0.22 13.56 -5.70
C THR A 51 -0.49 14.41 -4.45
N PRO A 52 -1.26 15.52 -4.60
CA PRO A 52 -1.63 16.31 -3.44
C PRO A 52 -2.56 15.54 -2.50
N PRO A 53 -2.52 15.83 -1.18
CA PRO A 53 -3.40 15.16 -0.23
C PRO A 53 -4.83 15.62 -0.37
N ILE A 54 -5.77 14.75 0.07
CA ILE A 54 -7.19 15.07 0.18
C ILE A 54 -7.56 15.01 1.65
N GLY A 55 -8.21 16.03 2.16
CA GLY A 55 -8.67 16.08 3.54
C GLY A 55 -8.27 17.36 4.26
N PRO A 56 -8.67 17.52 5.53
CA PRO A 56 -8.43 18.74 6.30
C PRO A 56 -6.98 18.87 6.74
N GLY A 57 -6.54 20.11 6.95
CA GLY A 57 -5.24 20.43 7.50
C GLY A 57 -4.10 20.36 6.48
N GLU A 58 -2.92 20.67 6.97
CA GLU A 58 -1.71 20.55 6.16
C GLU A 58 -1.19 19.11 6.22
N GLN A 59 -1.01 18.52 5.04
CA GLN A 59 -0.46 17.18 4.90
C GLN A 59 0.58 17.17 3.80
N ALA A 60 1.54 16.26 3.93
CA ALA A 60 2.49 16.01 2.85
C ALA A 60 1.77 15.36 1.66
N ASP A 61 2.34 15.55 0.47
CA ASP A 61 1.84 14.87 -0.72
C ASP A 61 1.99 13.35 -0.59
N TYR A 62 1.08 12.63 -1.23
CA TYR A 62 1.18 11.18 -1.34
C TYR A 62 2.22 10.76 -2.36
N ILE A 63 2.92 9.68 -2.07
CA ILE A 63 3.64 8.90 -3.07
C ILE A 63 2.74 7.72 -3.41
N ASN A 64 2.47 7.50 -4.69
CA ASN A 64 1.55 6.49 -5.17
C ASN A 64 2.20 5.59 -6.19
N ALA A 65 1.64 4.39 -6.31
CA ALA A 65 1.97 3.46 -7.38
C ALA A 65 0.77 2.55 -7.64
N ALA A 66 0.78 1.86 -8.76
CA ALA A 66 -0.15 0.78 -9.06
C ALA A 66 0.65 -0.48 -9.35
N ALA A 67 0.14 -1.62 -8.94
CA ALA A 67 0.77 -2.90 -9.17
C ALA A 67 -0.23 -3.88 -9.77
N LYS A 68 0.26 -4.74 -10.66
CA LYS A 68 -0.53 -5.83 -11.24
C LYS A 68 -0.05 -7.14 -10.63
N LEU A 69 -0.98 -7.92 -10.12
CA LEU A 69 -0.73 -9.22 -9.50
C LEU A 69 -1.42 -10.32 -10.26
N GLU A 70 -0.81 -11.50 -10.26
CA GLU A 70 -1.50 -12.76 -10.49
C GLU A 70 -1.71 -13.42 -9.14
N THR A 71 -2.95 -13.86 -8.84
CA THR A 71 -3.24 -14.40 -7.52
C THR A 71 -4.25 -15.54 -7.57
N LYS A 72 -4.07 -16.49 -6.66
CA LYS A 72 -5.04 -17.55 -6.37
C LYS A 72 -5.98 -17.17 -5.25
N LEU A 73 -5.75 -16.03 -4.59
CA LEU A 73 -6.62 -15.56 -3.53
C LEU A 73 -7.94 -15.05 -4.10
N THR A 74 -9.03 -15.28 -3.38
CA THR A 74 -10.31 -14.63 -3.68
C THR A 74 -10.20 -13.13 -3.39
N PRO A 75 -11.13 -12.30 -3.90
CA PRO A 75 -11.09 -10.87 -3.57
C PRO A 75 -11.07 -10.60 -2.07
N LEU A 76 -11.84 -11.35 -1.29
CA LEU A 76 -11.91 -11.16 0.15
C LEU A 76 -10.60 -11.58 0.84
N GLN A 77 -10.01 -12.69 0.43
CA GLN A 77 -8.71 -13.13 0.94
C GLN A 77 -7.61 -12.13 0.60
N LEU A 78 -7.64 -11.58 -0.62
CA LEU A 78 -6.68 -10.56 -1.03
C LEU A 78 -6.84 -9.29 -0.19
N LEU A 79 -8.08 -8.85 0.03
CA LEU A 79 -8.35 -7.69 0.89
C LEU A 79 -7.80 -7.90 2.30
N ASP A 80 -8.03 -9.07 2.89
CA ASP A 80 -7.54 -9.41 4.22
C ASP A 80 -6.00 -9.35 4.26
N TYR A 81 -5.35 -9.85 3.22
CA TYR A 81 -3.88 -9.80 3.14
C TYR A 81 -3.36 -8.38 3.02
N LEU A 82 -4.00 -7.55 2.18
CA LEU A 82 -3.62 -6.13 2.05
C LEU A 82 -3.75 -5.40 3.39
N GLN A 83 -4.83 -5.65 4.12
CA GLN A 83 -5.04 -5.04 5.44
C GLN A 83 -3.99 -5.50 6.44
N SER A 84 -3.56 -6.75 6.37
CA SER A 84 -2.49 -7.25 7.25
C SER A 84 -1.16 -6.55 6.96
N ILE A 85 -0.85 -6.27 5.69
CA ILE A 85 0.35 -5.51 5.32
C ILE A 85 0.26 -4.09 5.89
N GLU A 86 -0.88 -3.42 5.75
CA GLU A 86 -1.07 -2.08 6.30
C GLU A 86 -0.84 -2.06 7.80
N GLN A 87 -1.36 -3.04 8.53
CA GLN A 87 -1.18 -3.14 9.99
C GLN A 87 0.27 -3.39 10.36
N GLN A 88 0.97 -4.27 9.65
CA GLN A 88 2.38 -4.57 9.89
C GLN A 88 3.27 -3.34 9.64
N GLN A 89 2.87 -2.46 8.76
CA GLN A 89 3.63 -1.25 8.42
C GLN A 89 3.18 -0.01 9.22
N GLY A 90 2.63 -0.22 10.41
CA GLY A 90 2.39 0.86 11.35
C GLY A 90 1.19 1.73 11.01
N ARG A 91 0.15 1.17 10.42
CA ARG A 91 -1.06 1.91 10.12
C ARG A 91 -1.76 2.34 11.40
N VAL A 92 -1.66 3.62 11.72
CA VAL A 92 -2.38 4.23 12.84
C VAL A 92 -3.39 5.21 12.27
N ARG A 93 -4.66 5.00 12.59
CA ARG A 93 -5.73 5.93 12.21
C ARG A 93 -6.10 6.78 13.40
N THR A 94 -5.52 7.95 13.45
CA THR A 94 -5.85 8.93 14.48
C THR A 94 -6.88 9.96 13.99
N ILE A 95 -6.92 10.21 12.68
CA ILE A 95 -7.80 11.19 12.07
C ILE A 95 -8.40 10.57 10.79
N ARG A 96 -9.73 10.60 10.68
CA ARG A 96 -10.41 10.25 9.43
C ARG A 96 -9.97 11.26 8.37
N TRP A 97 -9.63 10.82 7.18
CA TRP A 97 -9.06 11.63 6.09
C TRP A 97 -7.67 12.20 6.39
N GLY A 98 -7.03 11.74 7.47
CA GLY A 98 -5.68 12.16 7.81
C GLY A 98 -4.59 11.41 7.05
N ALA A 99 -3.35 11.72 7.39
CA ALA A 99 -2.17 11.08 6.80
C ALA A 99 -2.15 9.57 7.05
N ARG A 100 -1.53 8.83 6.12
CA ARG A 100 -1.42 7.37 6.18
C ARG A 100 0.02 6.94 5.97
N THR A 101 0.49 5.98 6.77
CA THR A 101 1.77 5.32 6.52
C THR A 101 1.69 4.46 5.27
N LEU A 102 0.56 3.79 5.08
CA LEU A 102 0.34 2.94 3.91
C LEU A 102 -1.16 2.75 3.68
N ASP A 103 -1.59 2.99 2.44
CA ASP A 103 -2.90 2.61 1.94
C ASP A 103 -2.74 1.62 0.79
N LEU A 104 -3.48 0.52 0.86
CA LEU A 104 -3.53 -0.49 -0.19
C LEU A 104 -4.99 -0.73 -0.58
N ASP A 105 -5.30 -0.58 -1.87
CA ASP A 105 -6.65 -0.73 -2.38
C ASP A 105 -6.69 -1.70 -3.56
N ILE A 106 -7.75 -2.50 -3.64
CA ILE A 106 -8.02 -3.29 -4.84
C ILE A 106 -8.73 -2.38 -5.84
N LEU A 107 -8.06 -2.11 -6.96
CA LEU A 107 -8.61 -1.27 -8.01
C LEU A 107 -9.45 -2.08 -9.00
N LEU A 108 -9.03 -3.30 -9.28
CA LEU A 108 -9.70 -4.19 -10.23
C LEU A 108 -9.31 -5.62 -9.90
N TYR A 109 -10.26 -6.53 -10.05
CA TYR A 109 -10.05 -7.97 -9.86
C TYR A 109 -10.78 -8.72 -10.98
N ASN A 110 -10.05 -9.48 -11.77
CA ASN A 110 -10.58 -10.29 -12.87
C ASN A 110 -10.44 -11.78 -12.61
#